data_3dea373755fc41b9ce3eac3847efbcf4
#
_entry.id   3dea373755fc41b9ce3eac3847efbcf4
#
_cell.length_a   1.000
_cell.length_b   1.000
_cell.length_c   1.000
_cell.angle_alpha   90.00
_cell.angle_beta   90.00
_cell.angle_gamma   90.00
#
_symmetry.space_group_name_H-M   'P 1'
#
loop_
_entity.id
_entity.type
_entity.pdbx_description
1 polymer ?
#
loop_
_entity_poly.entity_id
_entity_poly.type
_entity_poly.pdbx_seq_one_letter_code
_entity_poly.pdbx_strand_id
1 'polypeptide(L)'
;MGRAVGALAACLLLLSSTMIGSLSMNDVKTKAMPEEMDPKPSGARAYDNLANFVDGSYRQIDTDANKDRRAWIKSELELIGYEVEEQSFTTEECSDCMNIVATLPGKMEDSWVVIGAHHDAICYSPPPLIGQTYPTCRSQGAYDDATGVANLLELAETMIEWGHTPEHTWKFGFWDYEEWQGSSSSEGGGKGSLHFVENVPEGVDVATYINLDMFGLNWPLTPPNLPTCSEDYFTLYLFASPIEDWSYYTERGLELTDDMREDAVRLQAQLVEILHEQLGYPVEWVRVID
;
A
#
# COMPACT_ATOMS: atom_id res chain seq x y z
N MET A 1 3.10 17.28 -14.96
CA MET A 1 2.72 17.47 -13.55
C MET A 1 1.23 17.23 -13.30
N GLY A 2 0.28 17.90 -13.96
CA GLY A 2 -1.15 17.75 -13.63
C GLY A 2 -1.78 16.36 -13.85
N ARG A 3 -1.23 15.50 -14.70
CA ARG A 3 -1.80 14.17 -15.00
C ARG A 3 -1.25 13.05 -14.09
N ALA A 4 -0.01 13.16 -13.62
CA ALA A 4 0.55 12.24 -12.62
C ALA A 4 -0.22 12.33 -11.29
N VAL A 5 -0.59 13.55 -10.93
CA VAL A 5 -1.43 13.86 -9.78
C VAL A 5 -2.82 13.21 -9.88
N GLY A 6 -3.36 13.08 -11.10
CA GLY A 6 -4.64 12.41 -11.34
C GLY A 6 -4.60 10.89 -11.11
N ALA A 7 -3.50 10.22 -11.46
CA ALA A 7 -3.34 8.78 -11.25
C ALA A 7 -3.20 8.41 -9.77
N LEU A 8 -2.46 9.22 -9.01
CA LEU A 8 -2.37 9.09 -7.56
C LEU A 8 -3.74 9.24 -6.87
N ALA A 9 -4.51 10.27 -7.27
CA ALA A 9 -5.85 10.49 -6.75
C ALA A 9 -6.83 9.34 -7.08
N ALA A 10 -6.61 8.66 -8.20
CA ALA A 10 -7.47 7.57 -8.64
C ALA A 10 -7.31 6.29 -7.80
N CYS A 11 -6.10 5.93 -7.43
CA CYS A 11 -5.87 4.79 -6.52
C CYS A 11 -6.54 4.99 -5.16
N LEU A 12 -6.54 6.23 -4.66
CA LEU A 12 -7.17 6.59 -3.40
C LEU A 12 -8.71 6.60 -3.46
N LEU A 13 -9.29 6.90 -4.63
CA LEU A 13 -10.75 6.87 -4.83
C LEU A 13 -11.33 5.44 -4.84
N LEU A 14 -10.52 4.42 -5.19
CA LEU A 14 -10.96 3.03 -5.20
C LEU A 14 -11.39 2.54 -3.83
N LEU A 15 -10.78 3.05 -2.78
CA LEU A 15 -11.01 2.59 -1.42
C LEU A 15 -12.28 3.18 -0.78
N SER A 16 -12.75 4.32 -1.28
CA SER A 16 -14.00 4.92 -0.79
C SER A 16 -15.28 4.25 -1.37
N SER A 17 -15.14 3.51 -2.46
CA SER A 17 -16.28 2.87 -3.15
C SER A 17 -16.46 1.38 -2.83
N THR A 18 -15.48 0.70 -2.21
CA THR A 18 -15.56 -0.72 -1.83
C THR A 18 -16.37 -0.98 -0.56
N MET A 19 -17.01 0.02 -0.01
CA MET A 19 -17.91 -0.05 1.15
C MET A 19 -19.27 -0.70 0.82
N ILE A 20 -19.30 -1.66 -0.06
CA ILE A 20 -20.52 -2.39 -0.39
C ILE A 20 -20.40 -3.78 0.20
N GLY A 21 -21.11 -4.00 1.29
CA GLY A 21 -21.30 -5.35 1.85
C GLY A 21 -21.68 -6.34 0.78
N SER A 22 -21.47 -7.63 1.01
CA SER A 22 -21.72 -8.77 0.12
C SER A 22 -22.96 -8.60 -0.77
N LEU A 23 -22.81 -7.85 -1.87
CA LEU A 23 -23.87 -7.71 -2.87
C LEU A 23 -23.65 -8.77 -3.96
N SER A 24 -24.68 -9.52 -4.23
CA SER A 24 -24.71 -10.43 -5.36
C SER A 24 -24.47 -9.64 -6.65
N MET A 25 -23.73 -10.22 -7.59
CA MET A 25 -23.41 -9.59 -8.88
C MET A 25 -24.62 -9.06 -9.68
N ASN A 26 -25.84 -9.41 -9.28
CA ASN A 26 -27.06 -8.94 -9.92
C ASN A 26 -27.60 -7.60 -9.38
N ASP A 27 -27.04 -7.06 -8.32
CA ASP A 27 -27.56 -5.85 -7.65
C ASP A 27 -26.71 -4.59 -7.86
N VAL A 28 -25.62 -4.68 -8.61
CA VAL A 28 -24.79 -3.50 -8.95
C VAL A 28 -25.50 -2.70 -10.04
N LYS A 29 -26.64 -2.09 -9.69
CA LYS A 29 -27.09 -0.91 -10.41
C LYS A 29 -26.25 0.25 -9.91
N THR A 30 -25.37 0.73 -10.78
CA THR A 30 -24.63 1.98 -10.61
C THR A 30 -25.58 3.06 -10.10
N LYS A 31 -25.57 3.29 -8.80
CA LYS A 31 -26.21 4.47 -8.26
C LYS A 31 -25.24 5.61 -8.55
N ALA A 32 -25.63 6.50 -9.44
CA ALA A 32 -24.86 7.72 -9.69
C ALA A 32 -24.49 8.33 -8.32
N MET A 33 -23.24 8.64 -8.13
CA MET A 33 -22.79 9.32 -6.91
C MET A 33 -23.55 10.63 -6.76
N PRO A 34 -23.96 11.02 -5.56
CA PRO A 34 -24.59 12.31 -5.34
C PRO A 34 -23.69 13.44 -5.84
N GLU A 35 -24.28 14.46 -6.41
CA GLU A 35 -23.58 15.60 -7.02
C GLU A 35 -22.90 16.53 -5.98
N GLU A 36 -23.12 16.29 -4.69
CA GLU A 36 -22.44 16.96 -3.58
C GLU A 36 -21.21 16.11 -3.22
N MET A 37 -20.04 16.61 -3.63
CA MET A 37 -18.83 15.82 -3.71
C MET A 37 -18.26 15.55 -2.31
N ASP A 38 -18.23 14.28 -1.96
CA ASP A 38 -17.37 13.78 -0.87
C ASP A 38 -15.93 14.28 -1.06
N PRO A 39 -15.18 14.53 0.01
CA PRO A 39 -13.78 14.92 -0.09
C PRO A 39 -13.03 13.91 -0.95
N LYS A 40 -12.20 14.42 -1.85
CA LYS A 40 -11.40 13.61 -2.77
C LYS A 40 -9.95 13.65 -2.36
N PRO A 41 -9.24 12.53 -2.44
CA PRO A 41 -7.80 12.52 -2.25
C PRO A 41 -7.11 13.57 -3.14
N SER A 42 -6.16 14.28 -2.54
CA SER A 42 -5.40 15.34 -3.20
C SER A 42 -4.03 14.82 -3.63
N GLY A 43 -3.83 14.67 -4.94
CA GLY A 43 -2.51 14.31 -5.43
C GLY A 43 -1.43 15.38 -5.14
N ALA A 44 -1.82 16.62 -4.87
CA ALA A 44 -0.88 17.65 -4.44
C ALA A 44 -0.43 17.39 -2.98
N ARG A 45 -1.34 17.08 -2.06
CA ARG A 45 -0.99 16.68 -0.69
C ARG A 45 -0.16 15.40 -0.68
N ALA A 46 -0.55 14.39 -1.46
CA ALA A 46 0.24 13.17 -1.57
C ALA A 46 1.67 13.44 -2.08
N TYR A 47 1.84 14.37 -3.03
CA TYR A 47 3.17 14.78 -3.47
C TYR A 47 3.95 15.52 -2.39
N ASP A 48 3.31 16.41 -1.64
CA ASP A 48 3.93 17.12 -0.52
C ASP A 48 4.33 16.14 0.60
N ASN A 49 3.47 15.17 0.91
CA ASN A 49 3.79 14.07 1.84
C ASN A 49 5.01 13.27 1.35
N LEU A 50 5.06 12.91 0.06
CA LEU A 50 6.20 12.22 -0.53
C LEU A 50 7.48 13.03 -0.38
N ALA A 51 7.45 14.31 -0.74
CA ALA A 51 8.61 15.19 -0.69
C ALA A 51 9.14 15.37 0.75
N ASN A 52 8.24 15.48 1.72
CA ASN A 52 8.58 15.60 3.13
C ASN A 52 9.11 14.27 3.71
N PHE A 53 8.54 13.15 3.29
CA PHE A 53 8.95 11.83 3.79
C PHE A 53 10.32 11.41 3.28
N VAL A 54 10.65 11.69 2.02
CA VAL A 54 11.93 11.25 1.41
C VAL A 54 13.13 11.97 2.00
N ASP A 55 13.07 13.26 2.28
CA ASP A 55 14.04 14.18 2.91
C ASP A 55 15.55 14.02 2.58
N GLY A 56 15.89 13.07 1.71
CA GLY A 56 17.26 12.74 1.33
C GLY A 56 17.96 11.70 2.20
N SER A 57 17.30 11.13 3.19
CA SER A 57 17.84 10.09 4.07
C SER A 57 17.65 8.67 3.52
N TYR A 58 18.40 7.72 4.09
CA TYR A 58 18.31 6.30 3.74
C TYR A 58 17.62 5.54 4.87
N ARG A 59 16.38 5.13 4.64
CA ARG A 59 15.47 4.57 5.65
C ARG A 59 15.63 3.05 5.87
N GLN A 60 16.84 2.56 5.80
CA GLN A 60 17.11 1.16 6.09
C GLN A 60 16.75 0.83 7.54
N ILE A 61 16.33 -0.42 7.80
CA ILE A 61 16.02 -0.89 9.15
C ILE A 61 17.14 -0.55 10.16
N ASP A 62 16.79 -0.35 11.42
CA ASP A 62 17.70 -0.02 12.54
C ASP A 62 18.50 1.28 12.38
N THR A 63 18.29 2.07 11.33
CA THR A 63 18.96 3.37 11.18
C THR A 63 18.22 4.50 11.88
N ASP A 64 18.95 5.54 12.25
CA ASP A 64 18.31 6.76 12.80
C ASP A 64 17.33 7.37 11.79
N ALA A 65 17.63 7.31 10.50
CA ALA A 65 16.75 7.78 9.44
C ALA A 65 15.41 7.01 9.40
N ASN A 66 15.42 5.68 9.58
CA ASN A 66 14.18 4.90 9.69
C ASN A 66 13.38 5.35 10.92
N LYS A 67 14.05 5.50 12.08
CA LYS A 67 13.43 5.96 13.34
C LYS A 67 12.82 7.35 13.20
N ASP A 68 13.52 8.28 12.58
CA ASP A 68 13.03 9.64 12.34
C ASP A 68 11.82 9.63 11.42
N ARG A 69 11.82 8.79 10.37
CA ARG A 69 10.70 8.75 9.41
C ARG A 69 9.45 8.09 10.00
N ARG A 70 9.58 7.00 10.78
CA ARG A 70 8.42 6.43 11.47
C ARG A 70 7.84 7.38 12.52
N ALA A 71 8.70 8.15 13.21
CA ALA A 71 8.24 9.19 14.13
C ALA A 71 7.50 10.31 13.39
N TRP A 72 7.97 10.68 12.20
CA TRP A 72 7.28 11.63 11.33
C TRP A 72 5.90 11.10 10.89
N ILE A 73 5.80 9.85 10.40
CA ILE A 73 4.51 9.22 10.04
C ILE A 73 3.53 9.30 11.23
N LYS A 74 3.98 8.90 12.42
CA LYS A 74 3.16 8.98 13.63
C LYS A 74 2.67 10.41 13.87
N SER A 75 3.56 11.39 13.80
CA SER A 75 3.22 12.79 14.00
C SER A 75 2.18 13.31 13.01
N GLU A 76 2.31 12.96 11.72
CA GLU A 76 1.32 13.33 10.70
C GLU A 76 -0.05 12.71 10.98
N LEU A 77 -0.09 11.43 11.34
CA LEU A 77 -1.35 10.75 11.69
C LEU A 77 -2.01 11.35 12.93
N GLU A 78 -1.23 11.69 13.97
CA GLU A 78 -1.73 12.36 15.16
C GLU A 78 -2.25 13.77 14.85
N LEU A 79 -1.60 14.52 13.94
CA LEU A 79 -2.06 15.83 13.46
C LEU A 79 -3.37 15.74 12.68
N ILE A 80 -3.57 14.68 11.90
CA ILE A 80 -4.83 14.38 11.21
C ILE A 80 -5.94 14.05 12.21
N GLY A 81 -5.59 13.51 13.38
CA GLY A 81 -6.53 13.20 14.47
C GLY A 81 -6.70 11.72 14.77
N TYR A 82 -5.81 10.87 14.30
CA TYR A 82 -5.80 9.45 14.62
C TYR A 82 -5.18 9.14 15.97
N GLU A 83 -5.71 8.11 16.65
CA GLU A 83 -4.94 7.37 17.64
C GLU A 83 -3.98 6.43 16.90
N VAL A 84 -2.70 6.49 17.29
CA VAL A 84 -1.63 5.75 16.63
C VAL A 84 -1.06 4.69 17.56
N GLU A 85 -1.08 3.45 17.10
CA GLU A 85 -0.44 2.31 17.74
C GLU A 85 0.97 2.13 17.18
N GLU A 86 1.95 1.94 18.06
CA GLU A 86 3.32 1.58 17.74
C GLU A 86 3.54 0.10 18.06
N GLN A 87 3.73 -0.72 17.04
CA GLN A 87 3.95 -2.16 17.17
C GLN A 87 5.43 -2.49 17.04
N SER A 88 6.13 -2.50 18.18
CA SER A 88 7.57 -2.82 18.23
C SER A 88 7.81 -4.31 18.09
N PHE A 89 8.79 -4.68 17.29
CA PHE A 89 9.25 -6.07 17.16
C PHE A 89 10.77 -6.15 16.91
N THR A 90 11.30 -7.34 17.07
CA THR A 90 12.72 -7.62 16.84
C THR A 90 12.86 -8.88 16.01
N THR A 91 13.93 -8.92 15.20
CA THR A 91 14.36 -10.10 14.45
C THR A 91 15.86 -10.32 14.68
N GLU A 92 16.46 -11.30 14.00
CA GLU A 92 17.91 -11.45 14.06
C GLU A 92 18.65 -10.26 13.45
N GLU A 93 18.06 -9.58 12.48
CA GLU A 93 18.66 -8.50 11.70
C GLU A 93 18.14 -7.10 12.05
N CYS A 94 17.07 -7.01 12.85
CA CYS A 94 16.49 -5.74 13.28
C CYS A 94 16.23 -5.73 14.80
N SER A 95 16.97 -4.90 15.49
CA SER A 95 16.87 -4.78 16.96
C SER A 95 15.81 -3.78 17.43
N ASP A 96 15.33 -2.90 16.53
CA ASP A 96 14.39 -1.82 16.83
C ASP A 96 13.49 -1.55 15.61
N CYS A 97 12.79 -2.59 15.15
CA CYS A 97 11.76 -2.46 14.14
C CYS A 97 10.41 -2.06 14.74
N MET A 98 9.61 -1.31 13.99
CA MET A 98 8.34 -0.81 14.48
C MET A 98 7.36 -0.51 13.36
N ASN A 99 6.21 -1.15 13.38
CA ASN A 99 5.07 -0.72 12.58
C ASN A 99 4.37 0.47 13.23
N ILE A 100 3.81 1.33 12.41
CA ILE A 100 2.91 2.41 12.82
C ILE A 100 1.51 2.08 12.28
N VAL A 101 0.51 2.03 13.15
CA VAL A 101 -0.86 1.66 12.76
C VAL A 101 -1.84 2.72 13.26
N ALA A 102 -2.58 3.32 12.35
CA ALA A 102 -3.70 4.20 12.68
C ALA A 102 -5.03 3.48 12.50
N THR A 103 -6.01 3.81 13.32
CA THR A 103 -7.32 3.16 13.31
C THR A 103 -8.44 4.17 13.09
N LEU A 104 -9.28 3.92 12.08
CA LEU A 104 -10.57 4.58 11.92
C LEU A 104 -11.67 3.59 12.34
N PRO A 105 -12.32 3.79 13.50
CA PRO A 105 -13.35 2.89 13.97
C PRO A 105 -14.54 2.81 13.01
N GLY A 106 -14.96 1.60 12.70
CA GLY A 106 -16.17 1.29 11.94
C GLY A 106 -17.33 0.89 12.84
N LYS A 107 -18.47 0.56 12.21
CA LYS A 107 -19.63 0.00 12.92
C LYS A 107 -19.40 -1.45 13.33
N MET A 108 -18.61 -2.18 12.55
CA MET A 108 -18.17 -3.55 12.83
C MET A 108 -16.73 -3.48 13.37
N GLU A 109 -16.61 -3.56 14.69
CA GLU A 109 -15.31 -3.42 15.37
C GLU A 109 -14.40 -4.64 15.16
N ASP A 110 -15.02 -5.80 14.97
CA ASP A 110 -14.38 -7.09 14.77
C ASP A 110 -14.16 -7.47 13.30
N SER A 111 -14.45 -6.57 12.38
CA SER A 111 -14.19 -6.76 10.95
C SER A 111 -13.36 -5.61 10.40
N TRP A 112 -12.18 -5.94 9.87
CA TRP A 112 -11.19 -4.96 9.48
C TRP A 112 -10.97 -4.89 7.97
N VAL A 113 -10.87 -3.69 7.44
CA VAL A 113 -10.22 -3.38 6.17
C VAL A 113 -8.83 -2.85 6.50
N VAL A 114 -7.80 -3.53 6.04
CA VAL A 114 -6.40 -3.17 6.28
C VAL A 114 -5.80 -2.64 4.99
N ILE A 115 -5.18 -1.46 5.06
CA ILE A 115 -4.45 -0.88 3.95
C ILE A 115 -3.04 -0.59 4.43
N GLY A 116 -2.05 -1.07 3.69
CA GLY A 116 -0.66 -1.02 4.11
C GLY A 116 0.27 -0.44 3.05
N ALA A 117 1.37 0.11 3.53
CA ALA A 117 2.55 0.51 2.76
C ALA A 117 3.79 0.28 3.62
N HIS A 118 4.95 0.01 3.04
CA HIS A 118 6.14 -0.10 3.87
C HIS A 118 6.92 1.22 3.95
N HIS A 119 7.53 1.46 5.10
CA HIS A 119 8.24 2.72 5.34
C HIS A 119 9.76 2.56 5.38
N ASP A 120 10.28 1.36 5.44
CA ASP A 120 11.71 1.11 5.27
C ASP A 120 12.14 1.25 3.79
N ALA A 121 13.40 1.12 3.52
CA ALA A 121 13.94 1.12 2.16
C ALA A 121 15.13 0.18 2.06
N ILE A 122 15.27 -0.46 0.90
CA ILE A 122 16.37 -1.36 0.65
C ILE A 122 17.72 -0.64 0.67
N CYS A 123 18.71 -1.30 1.24
CA CYS A 123 20.11 -0.89 1.08
C CYS A 123 20.66 -1.39 -0.24
N TYR A 124 20.41 -0.68 -1.32
CA TYR A 124 20.98 -1.03 -2.61
C TYR A 124 22.40 -0.48 -2.75
N SER A 125 23.37 -1.36 -2.81
CA SER A 125 24.75 -1.04 -3.17
C SER A 125 25.05 -1.68 -4.53
N PRO A 126 25.02 -0.94 -5.64
CA PRO A 126 25.42 -1.50 -6.93
C PRO A 126 26.89 -1.96 -6.84
N PRO A 127 27.27 -3.01 -7.56
CA PRO A 127 28.65 -3.45 -7.57
C PRO A 127 29.57 -2.28 -7.97
N PRO A 128 30.68 -2.04 -7.23
CA PRO A 128 31.56 -0.94 -7.53
C PRO A 128 32.17 -1.09 -8.91
N LEU A 129 32.12 -0.05 -9.71
CA LEU A 129 32.95 0.02 -10.90
C LEU A 129 34.41 0.03 -10.46
N ILE A 130 35.28 -0.59 -11.27
CA ILE A 130 36.70 -0.75 -10.95
C ILE A 130 37.32 0.59 -10.47
N GLY A 131 37.82 0.60 -9.23
CA GLY A 131 38.45 1.78 -8.64
C GLY A 131 37.50 2.76 -7.93
N GLN A 132 36.24 2.44 -7.76
CA GLN A 132 35.29 3.26 -6.99
C GLN A 132 34.84 2.53 -5.72
N THR A 133 34.80 3.25 -4.60
CA THR A 133 34.12 2.83 -3.38
C THR A 133 32.77 3.57 -3.32
N TYR A 134 31.67 2.83 -3.29
CA TYR A 134 30.35 3.43 -3.10
C TYR A 134 29.98 3.45 -1.62
N PRO A 135 29.20 4.45 -1.17
CA PRO A 135 28.53 4.36 0.11
C PRO A 135 27.68 3.08 0.16
N THR A 136 27.58 2.48 1.32
CA THR A 136 26.94 1.19 1.51
C THR A 136 25.43 1.21 1.25
N CYS A 137 24.78 2.35 1.31
CA CYS A 137 23.36 2.52 0.98
C CYS A 137 23.15 3.74 0.10
N ARG A 138 22.37 3.62 -0.96
CA ARG A 138 22.10 4.70 -1.93
C ARG A 138 20.65 4.88 -2.30
N SER A 139 19.76 3.96 -1.93
CA SER A 139 18.34 4.14 -2.18
C SER A 139 17.74 5.02 -1.09
N GLN A 140 17.10 6.11 -1.49
CA GLN A 140 16.24 6.89 -0.61
C GLN A 140 14.82 6.30 -0.54
N GLY A 141 14.55 5.23 -1.30
CA GLY A 141 13.24 4.61 -1.35
C GLY A 141 12.11 5.58 -1.76
N ALA A 142 12.41 6.55 -2.65
CA ALA A 142 11.42 7.55 -3.02
C ALA A 142 10.23 6.94 -3.78
N TYR A 143 10.51 5.91 -4.57
CA TYR A 143 9.53 5.14 -5.29
C TYR A 143 9.08 3.92 -4.51
N ASP A 144 10.01 3.20 -3.97
CA ASP A 144 9.88 1.99 -3.20
C ASP A 144 10.26 2.27 -1.72
N ASP A 145 9.31 2.46 -0.79
CA ASP A 145 7.89 2.68 -1.05
C ASP A 145 7.39 3.97 -0.39
N ALA A 146 8.16 5.07 -0.51
CA ALA A 146 7.68 6.37 -0.01
C ALA A 146 6.41 6.83 -0.76
N THR A 147 6.19 6.34 -2.00
CA THR A 147 4.97 6.63 -2.74
C THR A 147 3.75 5.97 -2.09
N GLY A 148 3.84 4.74 -1.63
CA GLY A 148 2.78 4.07 -0.88
C GLY A 148 2.51 4.78 0.44
N VAL A 149 3.56 5.11 1.21
CA VAL A 149 3.42 5.88 2.46
C VAL A 149 2.68 7.20 2.24
N ALA A 150 3.08 7.97 1.23
CA ALA A 150 2.47 9.27 0.93
C ALA A 150 0.99 9.17 0.55
N ASN A 151 0.64 8.14 -0.23
CA ASN A 151 -0.74 7.87 -0.61
C ASN A 151 -1.58 7.38 0.56
N LEU A 152 -1.00 6.55 1.43
CA LEU A 152 -1.69 6.03 2.61
C LEU A 152 -2.00 7.15 3.61
N LEU A 153 -1.08 8.10 3.81
CA LEU A 153 -1.32 9.30 4.62
C LEU A 153 -2.43 10.17 4.02
N GLU A 154 -2.39 10.41 2.72
CA GLU A 154 -3.43 11.18 2.03
C GLU A 154 -4.80 10.51 2.12
N LEU A 155 -4.85 9.18 2.01
CA LEU A 155 -6.08 8.44 2.19
C LEU A 155 -6.61 8.58 3.62
N ALA A 156 -5.74 8.44 4.62
CA ALA A 156 -6.10 8.58 6.02
C ALA A 156 -6.68 9.97 6.30
N GLU A 157 -6.06 11.04 5.78
CA GLU A 157 -6.58 12.41 5.90
C GLU A 157 -7.94 12.57 5.22
N THR A 158 -8.09 12.06 3.99
CA THR A 158 -9.36 12.10 3.25
C THR A 158 -10.49 11.39 3.99
N MET A 159 -10.20 10.26 4.64
CA MET A 159 -11.20 9.51 5.41
C MET A 159 -11.68 10.29 6.65
N ILE A 160 -10.82 11.05 7.31
CA ILE A 160 -11.23 11.96 8.39
C ILE A 160 -12.04 13.14 7.84
N GLU A 161 -11.61 13.75 6.73
CA GLU A 161 -12.36 14.84 6.07
C GLU A 161 -13.74 14.37 5.61
N TRP A 162 -13.86 13.11 5.20
CA TRP A 162 -15.14 12.52 4.80
C TRP A 162 -16.15 12.47 5.96
N GLY A 163 -15.66 12.30 7.20
CA GLY A 163 -16.47 12.45 8.41
C GLY A 163 -17.54 11.37 8.62
N HIS A 164 -17.54 10.31 7.83
CA HIS A 164 -18.48 9.20 7.96
C HIS A 164 -17.86 8.04 8.75
N THR A 165 -18.68 7.36 9.55
CA THR A 165 -18.29 6.10 10.18
C THR A 165 -18.40 4.99 9.15
N PRO A 166 -17.29 4.34 8.78
CA PRO A 166 -17.31 3.23 7.82
C PRO A 166 -18.05 2.00 8.38
N GLU A 167 -18.40 1.06 7.53
CA GLU A 167 -19.01 -0.20 7.96
C GLU A 167 -18.01 -1.06 8.71
N HIS A 168 -16.84 -1.29 8.13
CA HIS A 168 -15.71 -1.99 8.75
C HIS A 168 -14.78 -1.02 9.45
N THR A 169 -14.08 -1.47 10.47
CA THR A 169 -12.95 -0.73 11.05
C THR A 169 -11.79 -0.71 10.05
N TRP A 170 -11.23 0.47 9.79
CA TRP A 170 -10.10 0.62 8.88
C TRP A 170 -8.79 0.72 9.68
N LYS A 171 -7.80 -0.04 9.23
CA LYS A 171 -6.43 -0.02 9.73
C LYS A 171 -5.50 0.49 8.62
N PHE A 172 -4.83 1.60 8.90
CA PHE A 172 -3.78 2.16 8.04
C PHE A 172 -2.44 1.73 8.62
N GLY A 173 -1.80 0.76 7.97
CA GLY A 173 -0.59 0.13 8.47
C GLY A 173 0.65 0.59 7.69
N PHE A 174 1.63 1.12 8.41
CA PHE A 174 2.93 1.49 7.86
C PHE A 174 3.95 0.49 8.38
N TRP A 175 4.38 -0.41 7.48
CA TRP A 175 5.16 -1.58 7.84
C TRP A 175 6.65 -1.29 7.84
N ASP A 176 7.36 -1.81 8.84
CA ASP A 176 8.83 -1.82 8.87
C ASP A 176 9.34 -3.17 8.38
N TYR A 177 10.58 -3.20 7.89
CA TYR A 177 11.26 -4.41 7.45
C TYR A 177 10.47 -5.20 6.40
N GLU A 178 9.98 -4.52 5.37
CA GLU A 178 9.43 -5.17 4.19
C GLU A 178 10.55 -5.64 3.27
N GLU A 179 11.59 -4.83 3.14
CA GLU A 179 12.66 -5.02 2.19
C GLU A 179 13.65 -6.12 2.61
N TRP A 180 14.07 -6.89 1.64
CA TRP A 180 15.16 -7.82 1.82
C TRP A 180 16.50 -7.06 1.97
N GLN A 181 17.20 -7.28 3.07
CA GLN A 181 18.41 -6.51 3.42
C GLN A 181 19.69 -6.98 2.72
N GLY A 182 19.56 -7.65 1.59
CA GLY A 182 20.67 -8.04 0.71
C GLY A 182 21.16 -9.48 0.88
N SER A 183 22.23 -9.83 0.17
CA SER A 183 22.73 -11.21 0.07
C SER A 183 23.27 -11.82 1.37
N SER A 184 23.45 -11.02 2.40
CA SER A 184 23.83 -11.48 3.75
C SER A 184 22.62 -11.70 4.66
N SER A 185 21.42 -11.25 4.26
CA SER A 185 20.21 -11.45 5.03
C SER A 185 19.76 -12.91 4.94
N SER A 186 19.51 -13.51 6.09
CA SER A 186 18.98 -14.86 6.22
C SER A 186 17.47 -14.88 6.41
N GLU A 187 16.87 -13.75 6.72
CA GLU A 187 15.48 -13.69 7.17
C GLU A 187 14.47 -13.39 6.05
N GLY A 188 14.89 -12.70 5.00
CA GLY A 188 13.97 -12.18 3.98
C GLY A 188 13.13 -11.01 4.49
N GLY A 189 12.34 -10.38 3.60
CA GLY A 189 11.49 -9.24 3.91
C GLY A 189 10.10 -9.59 4.47
N GLY A 190 9.21 -8.58 4.52
CA GLY A 190 7.81 -8.76 4.94
C GLY A 190 7.61 -8.97 6.44
N LYS A 191 8.57 -8.61 7.27
CA LYS A 191 8.52 -8.91 8.72
C LYS A 191 7.50 -8.07 9.47
N GLY A 192 7.35 -6.80 9.10
CA GLY A 192 6.39 -5.90 9.75
C GLY A 192 4.95 -6.35 9.52
N SER A 193 4.58 -6.63 8.28
CA SER A 193 3.24 -7.13 7.96
C SER A 193 2.96 -8.50 8.59
N LEU A 194 3.96 -9.39 8.64
CA LEU A 194 3.85 -10.67 9.35
C LEU A 194 3.60 -10.44 10.84
N HIS A 195 4.38 -9.55 11.49
CA HIS A 195 4.18 -9.22 12.89
C HIS A 195 2.77 -8.68 13.15
N PHE A 196 2.24 -7.83 12.27
CA PHE A 196 0.86 -7.35 12.37
C PHE A 196 -0.15 -8.50 12.34
N VAL A 197 -0.03 -9.41 11.37
CA VAL A 197 -0.96 -10.54 11.20
C VAL A 197 -0.92 -11.49 12.40
N GLU A 198 0.26 -11.78 12.94
CA GLU A 198 0.43 -12.63 14.11
C GLU A 198 -0.17 -12.03 15.40
N ASN A 199 -0.40 -10.72 15.41
CA ASN A 199 -0.97 -9.99 16.56
C ASN A 199 -2.41 -9.51 16.31
N VAL A 200 -3.06 -9.92 15.24
CA VAL A 200 -4.51 -9.69 15.06
C VAL A 200 -5.27 -10.42 16.18
N PRO A 201 -6.15 -9.73 16.92
CA PRO A 201 -6.87 -10.34 18.02
C PRO A 201 -7.74 -11.52 17.57
N GLU A 202 -7.85 -12.54 18.43
CA GLU A 202 -8.74 -13.66 18.18
C GLU A 202 -10.19 -13.19 18.00
N GLY A 203 -10.83 -13.65 16.95
CA GLY A 203 -12.22 -13.30 16.61
C GLY A 203 -12.36 -12.09 15.69
N VAL A 204 -11.26 -11.42 15.37
CA VAL A 204 -11.27 -10.37 14.34
C VAL A 204 -11.15 -11.00 12.96
N ASP A 205 -12.01 -10.57 12.06
CA ASP A 205 -11.98 -10.91 10.64
C ASP A 205 -11.30 -9.80 9.84
N VAL A 206 -10.24 -10.13 9.13
CA VAL A 206 -9.62 -9.23 8.16
C VAL A 206 -10.33 -9.42 6.81
N ALA A 207 -11.40 -8.66 6.62
CA ALA A 207 -12.26 -8.77 5.45
C ALA A 207 -11.53 -8.43 4.14
N THR A 208 -10.55 -7.53 4.20
CA THR A 208 -9.76 -7.13 3.03
C THR A 208 -8.40 -6.58 3.46
N TYR A 209 -7.35 -6.95 2.71
CA TYR A 209 -6.05 -6.31 2.78
C TYR A 209 -5.67 -5.74 1.41
N ILE A 210 -5.23 -4.48 1.40
CA ILE A 210 -4.73 -3.80 0.20
C ILE A 210 -3.33 -3.28 0.50
N ASN A 211 -2.36 -3.70 -0.29
CA ASN A 211 -1.01 -3.18 -0.23
C ASN A 211 -0.81 -2.08 -1.27
N LEU A 212 -0.28 -0.95 -0.82
CA LEU A 212 0.12 0.16 -1.68
C LEU A 212 1.63 0.08 -1.82
N ASP A 213 2.10 -0.10 -3.05
CA ASP A 213 3.52 -0.28 -3.30
C ASP A 213 3.89 0.28 -4.67
N MET A 214 4.97 1.04 -4.73
CA MET A 214 5.55 1.58 -5.96
C MET A 214 4.59 2.35 -6.88
N PHE A 215 3.95 3.40 -6.37
CA PHE A 215 3.03 4.24 -7.14
C PHE A 215 3.70 5.37 -7.93
N GLY A 216 3.12 5.70 -9.08
CA GLY A 216 3.39 6.96 -9.78
C GLY A 216 4.59 6.96 -10.70
N LEU A 217 5.20 5.82 -11.01
CA LEU A 217 6.20 5.72 -12.05
C LEU A 217 5.68 5.04 -13.30
N ASN A 218 6.17 5.55 -14.41
CA ASN A 218 6.10 4.86 -15.67
C ASN A 218 7.25 3.83 -15.70
N TRP A 219 6.92 2.55 -15.47
CA TRP A 219 7.93 1.50 -15.37
C TRP A 219 8.66 1.31 -16.72
N PRO A 220 9.96 1.63 -16.81
CA PRO A 220 10.68 1.60 -18.08
C PRO A 220 10.99 0.18 -18.58
N LEU A 221 10.72 -0.84 -17.75
CA LEU A 221 11.03 -2.24 -18.05
C LEU A 221 9.79 -3.02 -18.53
N THR A 222 8.86 -2.36 -19.20
CA THR A 222 7.80 -3.10 -19.89
C THR A 222 8.43 -4.11 -20.84
N PRO A 223 7.99 -5.39 -20.80
CA PRO A 223 8.41 -6.38 -21.79
C PRO A 223 8.20 -5.82 -23.19
N PRO A 224 9.05 -6.18 -24.17
CA PRO A 224 9.02 -5.58 -25.51
C PRO A 224 7.69 -5.73 -26.27
N ASN A 225 6.74 -6.47 -25.70
CA ASN A 225 5.42 -6.74 -26.27
C ASN A 225 4.29 -5.92 -25.59
N LEU A 226 4.58 -5.13 -24.56
CA LEU A 226 3.59 -4.23 -23.97
C LEU A 226 3.72 -2.85 -24.62
N PRO A 227 2.61 -2.13 -24.83
CA PRO A 227 2.67 -0.76 -25.32
C PRO A 227 3.62 0.03 -24.43
N THR A 228 4.61 0.67 -25.01
CA THR A 228 5.47 1.60 -24.28
C THR A 228 4.57 2.67 -23.70
N CYS A 229 4.57 2.81 -22.39
CA CYS A 229 3.92 3.93 -21.78
C CYS A 229 4.55 5.19 -22.34
N SER A 230 3.77 6.00 -23.04
CA SER A 230 4.22 7.32 -23.45
C SER A 230 4.34 8.20 -22.19
N GLU A 231 5.01 9.35 -22.28
CA GLU A 231 5.13 10.32 -21.18
C GLU A 231 3.77 10.75 -20.61
N ASP A 232 2.68 10.41 -21.28
CA ASP A 232 1.31 10.78 -20.92
C ASP A 232 0.54 9.70 -20.17
N TYR A 233 1.08 8.48 -19.96
CA TYR A 233 0.34 7.35 -19.42
C TYR A 233 1.05 6.70 -18.24
N PHE A 234 0.28 6.40 -17.17
CA PHE A 234 0.71 5.54 -16.07
C PHE A 234 0.04 4.19 -16.23
N THR A 235 0.79 3.13 -16.02
CA THR A 235 0.22 1.80 -15.89
C THR A 235 0.05 1.49 -14.41
N LEU A 236 -1.17 1.20 -14.01
CA LEU A 236 -1.47 0.66 -12.70
C LEU A 236 -1.40 -0.86 -12.80
N TYR A 237 -0.53 -1.47 -12.01
CA TYR A 237 -0.45 -2.91 -11.88
C TYR A 237 -1.27 -3.35 -10.67
N LEU A 238 -2.25 -4.21 -10.91
CA LEU A 238 -2.97 -4.91 -9.85
C LEU A 238 -2.39 -6.32 -9.76
N PHE A 239 -1.66 -6.58 -8.68
CA PHE A 239 -1.18 -7.91 -8.37
C PHE A 239 -2.24 -8.62 -7.53
N ALA A 240 -2.72 -9.76 -8.01
CA ALA A 240 -3.45 -10.71 -7.19
C ALA A 240 -2.53 -11.89 -6.89
N SER A 241 -2.78 -12.55 -5.77
CA SER A 241 -2.11 -13.83 -5.53
C SER A 241 -2.39 -14.79 -6.68
N PRO A 242 -1.38 -15.51 -7.20
CA PRO A 242 -1.56 -16.41 -8.34
C PRO A 242 -2.70 -17.38 -8.08
N ILE A 243 -3.70 -17.33 -8.94
CA ILE A 243 -4.96 -18.07 -8.79
C ILE A 243 -4.77 -19.55 -9.07
N GLU A 244 -3.76 -19.90 -9.88
CA GLU A 244 -3.53 -21.27 -10.34
C GLU A 244 -2.51 -22.03 -9.50
N ASP A 245 -1.53 -21.36 -8.87
CA ASP A 245 -0.49 -22.02 -8.07
C ASP A 245 -0.29 -21.37 -6.71
N TRP A 246 -0.99 -21.88 -5.73
CA TRP A 246 -0.88 -21.48 -4.33
C TRP A 246 0.15 -22.31 -3.55
N SER A 247 0.96 -23.12 -4.24
CA SER A 247 1.97 -23.99 -3.61
C SER A 247 2.94 -23.15 -2.75
N TYR A 248 3.31 -21.96 -3.20
CA TYR A 248 4.14 -21.04 -2.46
C TYR A 248 3.62 -20.76 -1.05
N TYR A 249 2.32 -20.56 -0.89
CA TYR A 249 1.68 -20.25 0.37
C TYR A 249 1.44 -21.50 1.22
N THR A 250 0.97 -22.56 0.61
CA THR A 250 0.71 -23.84 1.30
C THR A 250 1.98 -24.50 1.80
N GLU A 251 3.10 -24.38 1.08
CA GLU A 251 4.43 -24.81 1.52
C GLU A 251 4.92 -24.05 2.76
N ARG A 252 4.37 -22.87 3.01
CA ARG A 252 4.63 -22.03 4.19
C ARG A 252 3.60 -22.21 5.31
N GLY A 253 2.75 -23.20 5.18
CA GLY A 253 1.76 -23.55 6.20
C GLY A 253 0.52 -22.66 6.22
N LEU A 254 0.28 -21.88 5.16
CA LEU A 254 -0.94 -21.09 5.03
C LEU A 254 -2.05 -21.96 4.43
N GLU A 255 -3.15 -22.09 5.14
CA GLU A 255 -4.35 -22.72 4.63
C GLU A 255 -5.18 -21.73 3.81
N LEU A 256 -5.15 -21.88 2.50
CA LEU A 256 -5.91 -21.04 1.57
C LEU A 256 -7.14 -21.81 1.12
N THR A 257 -8.29 -21.24 1.31
CA THR A 257 -9.58 -21.84 0.93
C THR A 257 -9.98 -21.40 -0.48
N ASP A 258 -10.84 -22.20 -1.13
CA ASP A 258 -11.40 -21.81 -2.43
C ASP A 258 -12.22 -20.51 -2.32
N ASP A 259 -12.91 -20.28 -1.19
CA ASP A 259 -13.65 -19.04 -0.92
C ASP A 259 -12.73 -17.81 -0.90
N MET A 260 -11.56 -17.90 -0.25
CA MET A 260 -10.56 -16.82 -0.24
C MET A 260 -10.06 -16.51 -1.66
N ARG A 261 -9.89 -17.53 -2.47
CA ARG A 261 -9.50 -17.40 -3.88
C ARG A 261 -10.57 -16.67 -4.70
N GLU A 262 -11.84 -17.11 -4.56
CA GLU A 262 -12.97 -16.50 -5.25
C GLU A 262 -13.16 -15.04 -4.83
N ASP A 263 -12.95 -14.71 -3.55
CA ASP A 263 -13.03 -13.36 -3.03
C ASP A 263 -11.92 -12.45 -3.58
N ALA A 264 -10.69 -12.92 -3.66
CA ALA A 264 -9.58 -12.18 -4.26
C ALA A 264 -9.84 -11.86 -5.74
N VAL A 265 -10.30 -12.84 -6.52
CA VAL A 265 -10.69 -12.65 -7.93
C VAL A 265 -11.83 -11.63 -8.06
N ARG A 266 -12.83 -11.73 -7.20
CA ARG A 266 -13.96 -10.80 -7.20
C ARG A 266 -13.53 -9.38 -6.88
N LEU A 267 -12.70 -9.18 -5.86
CA LEU A 267 -12.18 -7.86 -5.49
C LEU A 267 -11.37 -7.27 -6.65
N GLN A 268 -10.49 -8.04 -7.26
CA GLN A 268 -9.71 -7.60 -8.40
C GLN A 268 -10.60 -7.17 -9.57
N ALA A 269 -11.63 -7.95 -9.91
CA ALA A 269 -12.56 -7.60 -10.97
C ALA A 269 -13.33 -6.31 -10.67
N GLN A 270 -13.75 -6.10 -9.42
CA GLN A 270 -14.40 -4.87 -8.99
C GLN A 270 -13.47 -3.65 -9.08
N LEU A 271 -12.20 -3.78 -8.69
CA LEU A 271 -11.22 -2.72 -8.82
C LEU A 271 -11.00 -2.32 -10.29
N VAL A 272 -10.90 -3.31 -11.19
CA VAL A 272 -10.78 -3.06 -12.63
C VAL A 272 -12.01 -2.33 -13.17
N GLU A 273 -13.22 -2.77 -12.80
CA GLU A 273 -14.48 -2.12 -13.22
C GLU A 273 -14.54 -0.66 -12.75
N ILE A 274 -14.20 -0.39 -11.49
CA ILE A 274 -14.19 0.97 -10.94
C ILE A 274 -13.19 1.85 -11.71
N LEU A 275 -11.99 1.34 -11.97
CA LEU A 275 -10.98 2.08 -12.73
C LEU A 275 -11.46 2.45 -14.13
N HIS A 276 -12.10 1.53 -14.83
CA HIS A 276 -12.55 1.76 -16.20
C HIS A 276 -13.86 2.56 -16.27
N GLU A 277 -14.87 2.13 -15.53
CA GLU A 277 -16.23 2.67 -15.70
C GLU A 277 -16.45 3.96 -14.90
N GLN A 278 -15.90 4.04 -13.69
CA GLN A 278 -16.15 5.19 -12.82
C GLN A 278 -15.08 6.28 -12.97
N LEU A 279 -13.82 5.89 -13.13
CA LEU A 279 -12.71 6.83 -13.22
C LEU A 279 -12.24 7.09 -14.65
N GLY A 280 -12.78 6.35 -15.64
CA GLY A 280 -12.49 6.55 -17.06
C GLY A 280 -11.06 6.20 -17.46
N TYR A 281 -10.38 5.35 -16.69
CA TYR A 281 -9.06 4.86 -17.06
C TYR A 281 -9.16 3.93 -18.27
N PRO A 282 -8.35 4.10 -19.31
CA PRO A 282 -8.30 3.17 -20.41
C PRO A 282 -7.94 1.76 -19.94
N VAL A 283 -8.57 0.73 -20.53
CA VAL A 283 -8.34 -0.69 -20.19
C VAL A 283 -6.87 -1.07 -20.28
N GLU A 284 -6.16 -0.49 -21.25
CA GLU A 284 -4.74 -0.71 -21.46
C GLU A 284 -3.83 -0.18 -20.33
N TRP A 285 -4.34 0.65 -19.43
CA TRP A 285 -3.57 1.19 -18.31
C TRP A 285 -3.67 0.33 -17.05
N VAL A 286 -4.59 -0.60 -17.01
CA VAL A 286 -4.76 -1.52 -15.89
C VAL A 286 -4.25 -2.89 -16.32
N ARG A 287 -3.27 -3.38 -15.61
CA ARG A 287 -2.72 -4.71 -15.80
C ARG A 287 -2.97 -5.54 -14.57
N VAL A 288 -3.63 -6.64 -14.78
CA VAL A 288 -3.75 -7.71 -13.80
C VAL A 288 -2.59 -8.67 -14.07
N ILE A 289 -1.80 -8.92 -13.04
CA ILE A 289 -0.69 -9.87 -13.08
C ILE A 289 -1.09 -11.02 -12.19
N ASP A 290 -1.27 -12.19 -12.82
CA ASP A 290 -1.54 -13.46 -12.17
C ASP A 290 -0.25 -14.06 -11.61
#